data_b0375a36b6de80d5959c0c2647065f63
#
_entry.id   b0375a36b6de80d5959c0c2647065f63
#
_cell.length_a   1.000
_cell.length_b   1.000
_cell.length_c   1.000
_cell.angle_alpha   90.00
_cell.angle_beta   90.00
_cell.angle_gamma   90.00
#
_symmetry.space_group_name_H-M   'P 1'
#
loop_
_entity.id
_entity.type
_entity.pdbx_description
1 polymer ?
#
loop_
_entity_poly.entity_id
_entity_poly.type
_entity_poly.pdbx_seq_one_letter_code
_entity_poly.pdbx_strand_id
1 'polypeptide(L)'
;MELRHLRYFIAVAEDLHFGRAAERLHIAQQPLSRQIRDLETELGVELFYRTKRTVRLTEIGQAFLIEARKTLKQAEQAVLLAQRMGQGEIGRLAIGFTGPALNKVLPKIVRQFKQRHPKVELALERLQTNEQVKALRAGEIHAGLLHPPIDDDTLLLETIDREKLVVVLPDTHELAQELKPISLKVLANESFVLFPRQVGPVLYDQIIGLCQKSGFSPKIVQEVISQQTILGLVAVGIGITLIHASVQTVGQAGVVVRDLLEPTPELELAIAWSPTVTNPLLPSLLEIVREIVA
;
A
#
# COMPACT_ATOMS: atom_id res chain seq x y z
N MET A 1 12.21 38.91 -7.24
CA MET A 1 13.18 38.06 -7.98
C MET A 1 12.48 36.82 -8.49
N GLU A 2 12.67 36.41 -9.75
CA GLU A 2 12.08 35.20 -10.38
C GLU A 2 13.21 34.28 -10.85
N LEU A 3 12.91 32.97 -11.05
CA LEU A 3 13.89 32.00 -11.53
C LEU A 3 14.50 32.36 -12.88
N ARG A 4 13.77 33.10 -13.74
CA ARG A 4 14.33 33.57 -15.01
C ARG A 4 15.44 34.60 -14.81
N HIS A 5 15.36 35.45 -13.78
CA HIS A 5 16.43 36.41 -13.46
C HIS A 5 17.71 35.67 -13.11
N LEU A 6 17.62 34.58 -12.35
CA LEU A 6 18.78 33.73 -12.03
C LEU A 6 19.37 33.07 -13.28
N ARG A 7 18.54 32.55 -14.19
CA ARG A 7 19.02 31.99 -15.47
C ARG A 7 19.75 33.03 -16.32
N TYR A 8 19.20 34.21 -16.42
CA TYR A 8 19.80 35.31 -17.18
C TYR A 8 21.11 35.76 -16.56
N PHE A 9 21.15 35.92 -15.25
CA PHE A 9 22.36 36.27 -14.53
C PHE A 9 23.46 35.23 -14.73
N ILE A 10 23.16 33.93 -14.56
CA ILE A 10 24.13 32.85 -14.76
C ILE A 10 24.65 32.85 -16.21
N ALA A 11 23.79 33.02 -17.20
CA ALA A 11 24.21 33.07 -18.60
C ALA A 11 25.19 34.21 -18.87
N VAL A 12 24.93 35.42 -18.36
CA VAL A 12 25.84 36.55 -18.49
C VAL A 12 27.14 36.35 -17.70
N ALA A 13 27.05 35.72 -16.52
CA ALA A 13 28.21 35.43 -15.66
C ALA A 13 29.18 34.42 -16.30
N GLU A 14 28.64 33.44 -17.04
CA GLU A 14 29.45 32.44 -17.75
C GLU A 14 30.08 32.98 -19.03
N ASP A 15 29.29 33.74 -19.81
CA ASP A 15 29.78 34.27 -21.09
C ASP A 15 30.62 35.54 -20.93
N LEU A 16 30.50 36.24 -19.80
CA LEU A 16 31.08 37.57 -19.54
C LEU A 16 30.81 38.53 -20.72
N HIS A 17 29.71 38.35 -21.41
CA HIS A 17 29.30 39.09 -22.59
C HIS A 17 27.79 39.03 -22.82
N PHE A 18 27.08 40.16 -22.69
CA PHE A 18 25.64 40.24 -22.83
C PHE A 18 25.11 39.78 -24.19
N GLY A 19 25.82 40.07 -25.29
CA GLY A 19 25.40 39.62 -26.64
C GLY A 19 25.44 38.11 -26.77
N ARG A 20 26.52 37.44 -26.39
CA ARG A 20 26.66 35.98 -26.45
C ARG A 20 25.67 35.30 -25.53
N ALA A 21 25.48 35.82 -24.31
CA ALA A 21 24.48 35.31 -23.40
C ALA A 21 23.05 35.43 -23.98
N ALA A 22 22.73 36.54 -24.62
CA ALA A 22 21.44 36.77 -25.26
C ALA A 22 21.22 35.81 -26.44
N GLU A 23 22.21 35.57 -27.29
CA GLU A 23 22.17 34.59 -28.37
C GLU A 23 21.92 33.19 -27.84
N ARG A 24 22.65 32.77 -26.80
CA ARG A 24 22.47 31.46 -26.13
C ARG A 24 21.09 31.27 -25.51
N LEU A 25 20.53 32.37 -24.99
CA LEU A 25 19.17 32.37 -24.39
C LEU A 25 18.07 32.58 -25.44
N HIS A 26 18.40 32.77 -26.73
CA HIS A 26 17.47 33.05 -27.82
C HIS A 26 16.59 34.30 -27.55
N ILE A 27 17.18 35.35 -26.99
CA ILE A 27 16.50 36.63 -26.72
C ILE A 27 17.37 37.82 -27.23
N ALA A 28 16.74 38.98 -27.33
CA ALA A 28 17.51 40.18 -27.68
C ALA A 28 18.36 40.68 -26.48
N GLN A 29 19.51 41.28 -26.78
CA GLN A 29 20.46 41.78 -25.76
C GLN A 29 19.84 42.87 -24.85
N GLN A 30 19.03 43.78 -25.41
CA GLN A 30 18.43 44.86 -24.63
C GLN A 30 17.51 44.38 -23.50
N PRO A 31 16.51 43.46 -23.74
CA PRO A 31 15.76 42.86 -22.68
C PRO A 31 16.61 42.15 -21.62
N LEU A 32 17.63 41.39 -22.02
CA LEU A 32 18.52 40.70 -21.08
C LEU A 32 19.23 41.75 -20.16
N SER A 33 19.77 42.78 -20.75
CA SER A 33 20.44 43.85 -20.02
C SER A 33 19.53 44.58 -19.03
N ARG A 34 18.26 44.74 -19.40
CA ARG A 34 17.23 45.34 -18.53
C ARG A 34 16.92 44.40 -17.35
N GLN A 35 16.69 43.15 -17.61
CA GLN A 35 16.37 42.17 -16.55
C GLN A 35 17.51 42.01 -15.54
N ILE A 36 18.74 42.10 -15.96
CA ILE A 36 19.90 42.08 -15.02
C ILE A 36 19.94 43.37 -14.19
N ARG A 37 19.66 44.55 -14.77
CA ARG A 37 19.58 45.81 -14.01
C ARG A 37 18.42 45.78 -13.00
N ASP A 38 17.26 45.26 -13.40
CA ASP A 38 16.11 45.11 -12.53
C ASP A 38 16.46 44.20 -11.34
N LEU A 39 17.19 43.10 -11.58
CA LEU A 39 17.69 42.20 -10.53
C LEU A 39 18.67 42.92 -9.58
N GLU A 40 19.65 43.64 -10.11
CA GLU A 40 20.62 44.41 -9.30
C GLU A 40 19.93 45.51 -8.47
N THR A 41 18.92 46.15 -9.04
CA THR A 41 18.10 47.15 -8.34
C THR A 41 17.30 46.53 -7.20
N GLU A 42 16.69 45.38 -7.44
CA GLU A 42 15.92 44.64 -6.42
C GLU A 42 16.84 44.16 -5.27
N LEU A 43 18.05 43.72 -5.60
CA LEU A 43 19.04 43.26 -4.61
C LEU A 43 19.73 44.43 -3.90
N GLY A 44 19.70 45.64 -4.48
CA GLY A 44 20.38 46.82 -3.96
C GLY A 44 21.89 46.77 -4.11
N VAL A 45 22.42 45.89 -4.98
CA VAL A 45 23.87 45.70 -5.20
C VAL A 45 24.18 45.47 -6.67
N GLU A 46 25.39 45.87 -7.10
CA GLU A 46 25.88 45.53 -8.44
C GLU A 46 26.51 44.14 -8.46
N LEU A 47 26.10 43.33 -9.43
CA LEU A 47 26.62 41.98 -9.67
C LEU A 47 27.70 41.94 -10.73
N PHE A 48 27.73 42.97 -11.63
CA PHE A 48 28.70 43.11 -12.71
C PHE A 48 29.36 44.45 -12.72
N TYR A 49 30.67 44.45 -12.88
CA TYR A 49 31.40 45.63 -13.39
C TYR A 49 31.22 45.71 -14.91
N ARG A 50 30.75 46.87 -15.42
CA ARG A 50 30.46 47.08 -16.84
C ARG A 50 31.22 48.27 -17.37
N THR A 51 31.98 48.05 -18.40
CA THR A 51 32.56 49.10 -19.23
C THR A 51 32.12 48.92 -20.68
N LYS A 52 32.46 49.88 -21.56
CA LYS A 52 32.14 49.72 -22.99
C LYS A 52 32.85 48.52 -23.66
N ARG A 53 33.85 47.91 -23.01
CA ARG A 53 34.68 46.83 -23.58
C ARG A 53 34.73 45.55 -22.75
N THR A 54 34.33 45.59 -21.48
CA THR A 54 34.48 44.44 -20.59
C THR A 54 33.30 44.32 -19.65
N VAL A 55 32.91 43.06 -19.39
CA VAL A 55 31.98 42.67 -18.34
C VAL A 55 32.70 41.69 -17.41
N ARG A 56 32.66 41.94 -16.10
CA ARG A 56 33.25 41.07 -15.07
C ARG A 56 32.33 40.99 -13.89
N LEU A 57 32.34 39.88 -13.17
CA LEU A 57 31.60 39.75 -11.91
C LEU A 57 32.25 40.64 -10.83
N THR A 58 31.41 41.23 -9.98
CA THR A 58 31.84 41.78 -8.69
C THR A 58 32.11 40.63 -7.71
N GLU A 59 32.73 40.90 -6.56
CA GLU A 59 32.87 39.91 -5.50
C GLU A 59 31.48 39.41 -5.04
N ILE A 60 30.51 40.31 -4.92
CA ILE A 60 29.11 39.99 -4.62
C ILE A 60 28.51 39.14 -5.74
N GLY A 61 28.77 39.49 -7.01
CA GLY A 61 28.35 38.71 -8.18
C GLY A 61 28.91 37.27 -8.18
N GLN A 62 30.19 37.11 -7.78
CA GLN A 62 30.79 35.76 -7.65
C GLN A 62 30.10 34.93 -6.56
N ALA A 63 29.86 35.49 -5.39
CA ALA A 63 29.15 34.85 -4.30
C ALA A 63 27.70 34.51 -4.72
N PHE A 64 27.02 35.48 -5.34
CA PHE A 64 25.66 35.31 -5.82
C PHE A 64 25.54 34.23 -6.91
N LEU A 65 26.53 34.06 -7.78
CA LEU A 65 26.57 33.03 -8.82
C LEU A 65 26.49 31.62 -8.22
N ILE A 66 27.16 31.39 -7.11
CA ILE A 66 27.14 30.10 -6.41
C ILE A 66 25.71 29.79 -5.91
N GLU A 67 25.08 30.76 -5.26
CA GLU A 67 23.75 30.60 -4.69
C GLU A 67 22.65 30.54 -5.77
N ALA A 68 22.78 31.32 -6.84
CA ALA A 68 21.87 31.28 -7.99
C ALA A 68 21.84 29.88 -8.66
N ARG A 69 23.02 29.27 -8.84
CA ARG A 69 23.13 27.90 -9.38
C ARG A 69 22.47 26.87 -8.46
N LYS A 70 22.68 26.97 -7.14
CA LYS A 70 22.04 26.07 -6.16
C LYS A 70 20.51 26.20 -6.21
N THR A 71 20.01 27.43 -6.28
CA THR A 71 18.56 27.71 -6.34
C THR A 71 17.91 27.11 -7.58
N LEU A 72 18.51 27.30 -8.77
CA LEU A 72 18.00 26.70 -10.00
C LEU A 72 18.04 25.17 -9.95
N LYS A 73 19.12 24.58 -9.46
CA LYS A 73 19.23 23.13 -9.28
C LYS A 73 18.14 22.59 -8.35
N GLN A 74 17.85 23.32 -7.26
CA GLN A 74 16.77 22.93 -6.34
C GLN A 74 15.39 22.99 -6.99
N ALA A 75 15.14 24.02 -7.81
CA ALA A 75 13.89 24.13 -8.57
C ALA A 75 13.73 22.99 -9.58
N GLU A 76 14.79 22.60 -10.29
CA GLU A 76 14.78 21.45 -11.20
C GLU A 76 14.53 20.14 -10.45
N GLN A 77 15.15 19.96 -9.29
CA GLN A 77 14.90 18.79 -8.45
C GLN A 77 13.44 18.70 -8.00
N ALA A 78 12.81 19.82 -7.65
CA ALA A 78 11.39 19.85 -7.28
C ALA A 78 10.48 19.42 -8.45
N VAL A 79 10.78 19.87 -9.68
CA VAL A 79 10.04 19.44 -10.88
C VAL A 79 10.20 17.94 -11.12
N LEU A 80 11.43 17.42 -11.07
CA LEU A 80 11.71 15.99 -11.24
C LEU A 80 11.00 15.14 -10.17
N LEU A 81 11.01 15.61 -8.91
CA LEU A 81 10.30 14.93 -7.83
C LEU A 81 8.81 14.82 -8.12
N ALA A 82 8.17 15.94 -8.49
CA ALA A 82 6.75 15.97 -8.81
C ALA A 82 6.40 15.04 -10.00
N GLN A 83 7.24 15.04 -11.06
CA GLN A 83 7.07 14.14 -12.20
C GLN A 83 7.17 12.67 -11.80
N ARG A 84 8.19 12.30 -11.01
CA ARG A 84 8.40 10.92 -10.56
C ARG A 84 7.28 10.42 -9.64
N MET A 85 6.76 11.32 -8.77
CA MET A 85 5.58 11.00 -7.98
C MET A 85 4.34 10.79 -8.86
N GLY A 86 4.12 11.64 -9.86
CA GLY A 86 3.01 11.51 -10.80
C GLY A 86 3.10 10.24 -11.67
N GLN A 87 4.29 9.75 -11.93
CA GLN A 87 4.55 8.50 -12.66
C GLN A 87 4.56 7.25 -11.76
N GLY A 88 4.38 7.41 -10.45
CA GLY A 88 4.41 6.29 -9.50
C GLY A 88 5.78 5.64 -9.31
N GLU A 89 6.88 6.32 -9.68
CA GLU A 89 8.23 5.81 -9.43
C GLU A 89 8.64 5.91 -7.96
N ILE A 90 8.09 6.87 -7.25
CA ILE A 90 8.27 7.11 -5.82
C ILE A 90 6.93 7.50 -5.22
N GLY A 91 6.74 7.25 -3.95
CA GLY A 91 5.51 7.59 -3.23
C GLY A 91 5.21 6.59 -2.14
N ARG A 92 3.98 6.62 -1.63
CA ARG A 92 3.45 5.72 -0.60
C ARG A 92 2.19 5.04 -1.11
N LEU A 93 2.11 3.71 -0.95
CA LEU A 93 0.91 2.92 -1.17
C LEU A 93 0.52 2.22 0.13
N ALA A 94 -0.64 2.55 0.68
CA ALA A 94 -1.17 1.93 1.89
C ALA A 94 -2.16 0.83 1.51
N ILE A 95 -1.98 -0.36 2.08
CA ILE A 95 -2.81 -1.55 1.82
C ILE A 95 -3.31 -2.10 3.14
N GLY A 96 -4.64 -2.13 3.31
CA GLY A 96 -5.29 -2.84 4.40
C GLY A 96 -5.37 -4.33 4.11
N PHE A 97 -5.28 -5.18 5.14
CA PHE A 97 -5.41 -6.62 4.96
C PHE A 97 -5.98 -7.32 6.19
N THR A 98 -6.72 -8.41 5.95
CA THR A 98 -7.18 -9.33 7.00
C THR A 98 -6.13 -10.41 7.29
N GLY A 99 -6.25 -11.10 8.43
CA GLY A 99 -5.34 -12.20 8.79
C GLY A 99 -5.19 -13.27 7.71
N PRO A 100 -6.28 -13.82 7.16
CA PRO A 100 -6.22 -14.81 6.08
C PRO A 100 -5.48 -14.34 4.83
N ALA A 101 -5.65 -13.09 4.42
CA ALA A 101 -4.93 -12.52 3.27
C ALA A 101 -3.40 -12.57 3.45
N LEU A 102 -2.90 -12.38 4.68
CA LEU A 102 -1.49 -12.48 5.02
C LEU A 102 -0.92 -13.89 4.78
N ASN A 103 -1.73 -14.93 4.98
CA ASN A 103 -1.26 -16.31 4.89
C ASN A 103 -0.98 -16.77 3.45
N LYS A 104 -1.64 -16.19 2.45
CA LYS A 104 -1.62 -16.72 1.08
C LYS A 104 -1.26 -15.69 0.01
N VAL A 105 -2.00 -14.60 -0.06
CA VAL A 105 -1.98 -13.69 -1.22
C VAL A 105 -1.04 -12.50 -1.00
N LEU A 106 -1.14 -11.85 0.17
CA LEU A 106 -0.40 -10.62 0.47
C LEU A 106 1.13 -10.75 0.31
N PRO A 107 1.80 -11.85 0.77
CA PRO A 107 3.25 -11.95 0.59
C PRO A 107 3.69 -11.97 -0.87
N LYS A 108 2.89 -12.59 -1.75
CA LYS A 108 3.16 -12.63 -3.20
C LYS A 108 3.00 -11.25 -3.82
N ILE A 109 1.92 -10.53 -3.46
CA ILE A 109 1.64 -9.16 -3.91
C ILE A 109 2.79 -8.24 -3.49
N VAL A 110 3.15 -8.25 -2.21
CA VAL A 110 4.23 -7.40 -1.66
C VAL A 110 5.56 -7.67 -2.36
N ARG A 111 5.92 -8.94 -2.54
CA ARG A 111 7.16 -9.32 -3.22
C ARG A 111 7.20 -8.77 -4.64
N GLN A 112 6.16 -9.01 -5.43
CA GLN A 112 6.12 -8.61 -6.83
C GLN A 112 6.03 -7.08 -6.98
N PHE A 113 5.25 -6.42 -6.11
CA PHE A 113 5.16 -4.97 -6.09
C PHE A 113 6.52 -4.33 -5.75
N LYS A 114 7.23 -4.81 -4.74
CA LYS A 114 8.55 -4.31 -4.37
C LYS A 114 9.61 -4.53 -5.45
N GLN A 115 9.50 -5.60 -6.23
CA GLN A 115 10.38 -5.82 -7.40
C GLN A 115 10.14 -4.78 -8.51
N ARG A 116 8.87 -4.42 -8.79
CA ARG A 116 8.51 -3.42 -9.82
C ARG A 116 8.73 -1.99 -9.33
N HIS A 117 8.47 -1.73 -8.05
CA HIS A 117 8.49 -0.40 -7.44
C HIS A 117 9.42 -0.35 -6.21
N PRO A 118 10.76 -0.54 -6.37
CA PRO A 118 11.68 -0.68 -5.22
C PRO A 118 11.80 0.58 -4.36
N LYS A 119 11.47 1.76 -4.92
CA LYS A 119 11.55 3.06 -4.24
C LYS A 119 10.24 3.53 -3.62
N VAL A 120 9.17 2.75 -3.78
CA VAL A 120 7.85 3.06 -3.21
C VAL A 120 7.79 2.54 -1.78
N GLU A 121 7.29 3.36 -0.86
CA GLU A 121 6.94 2.94 0.48
C GLU A 121 5.63 2.15 0.46
N LEU A 122 5.65 0.90 0.94
CA LEU A 122 4.44 0.12 1.21
C LEU A 122 4.11 0.22 2.69
N ALA A 123 2.94 0.80 3.00
CA ALA A 123 2.35 0.75 4.33
C ALA A 123 1.33 -0.40 4.37
N LEU A 124 1.58 -1.37 5.23
CA LEU A 124 0.72 -2.55 5.40
C LEU A 124 -0.01 -2.45 6.73
N GLU A 125 -1.34 -2.41 6.70
CA GLU A 125 -2.18 -2.18 7.88
C GLU A 125 -3.10 -3.38 8.10
N ARG A 126 -2.97 -4.04 9.25
CA ARG A 126 -3.85 -5.14 9.61
C ARG A 126 -5.17 -4.59 10.15
N LEU A 127 -6.21 -4.69 9.35
CA LEU A 127 -7.53 -4.15 9.62
C LEU A 127 -8.61 -5.21 9.35
N GLN A 128 -9.67 -5.22 10.15
CA GLN A 128 -10.85 -6.02 9.85
C GLN A 128 -11.62 -5.44 8.65
N THR A 129 -12.46 -6.24 7.98
CA THR A 129 -13.21 -5.81 6.79
C THR A 129 -13.90 -4.45 6.98
N ASN A 130 -14.64 -4.28 8.09
CA ASN A 130 -15.38 -3.04 8.37
C ASN A 130 -14.46 -1.83 8.61
N GLU A 131 -13.29 -2.06 9.19
CA GLU A 131 -12.27 -1.02 9.39
C GLU A 131 -11.65 -0.62 8.06
N GLN A 132 -11.36 -1.60 7.18
CA GLN A 132 -10.85 -1.34 5.83
C GLN A 132 -11.84 -0.52 5.00
N VAL A 133 -13.15 -0.83 5.05
CA VAL A 133 -14.19 -0.05 4.37
C VAL A 133 -14.14 1.42 4.79
N LYS A 134 -14.04 1.70 6.09
CA LYS A 134 -13.93 3.08 6.62
C LYS A 134 -12.64 3.76 6.15
N ALA A 135 -11.51 3.06 6.25
CA ALA A 135 -10.21 3.57 5.87
C ALA A 135 -10.09 3.83 4.35
N LEU A 136 -10.72 2.99 3.50
CA LEU A 136 -10.82 3.21 2.05
C LEU A 136 -11.64 4.47 1.72
N ARG A 137 -12.78 4.68 2.39
CA ARG A 137 -13.60 5.90 2.25
C ARG A 137 -12.83 7.15 2.66
N ALA A 138 -12.08 7.08 3.75
CA ALA A 138 -11.28 8.19 4.26
C ALA A 138 -10.00 8.45 3.45
N GLY A 139 -9.62 7.53 2.53
CA GLY A 139 -8.36 7.61 1.79
C GLY A 139 -7.12 7.32 2.65
N GLU A 140 -7.29 6.75 3.84
CA GLU A 140 -6.20 6.34 4.73
C GLU A 140 -5.44 5.14 4.16
N ILE A 141 -6.17 4.21 3.53
CA ILE A 141 -5.61 3.13 2.71
C ILE A 141 -6.10 3.27 1.26
N HIS A 142 -5.31 2.80 0.31
CA HIS A 142 -5.58 2.90 -1.13
C HIS A 142 -6.20 1.62 -1.71
N ALA A 143 -5.90 0.49 -1.09
CA ALA A 143 -6.49 -0.81 -1.40
C ALA A 143 -6.70 -1.62 -0.13
N GLY A 144 -7.69 -2.51 -0.13
CA GLY A 144 -7.99 -3.41 0.99
C GLY A 144 -8.12 -4.86 0.53
N LEU A 145 -7.48 -5.79 1.22
CA LEU A 145 -7.68 -7.23 1.05
C LEU A 145 -8.66 -7.71 2.12
N LEU A 146 -9.91 -7.87 1.74
CA LEU A 146 -11.03 -8.04 2.66
C LEU A 146 -11.98 -9.17 2.21
N HIS A 147 -12.91 -9.54 3.10
CA HIS A 147 -13.88 -10.58 2.83
C HIS A 147 -15.28 -9.98 2.60
N PRO A 148 -15.84 -10.12 1.37
CA PRO A 148 -17.22 -9.76 1.09
C PRO A 148 -18.23 -10.65 1.88
N PRO A 149 -19.50 -10.22 2.00
CA PRO A 149 -20.07 -8.97 1.49
C PRO A 149 -19.67 -7.75 2.32
N ILE A 150 -19.60 -6.61 1.66
CA ILE A 150 -19.48 -5.30 2.33
C ILE A 150 -20.75 -4.49 2.06
N ASP A 151 -21.15 -3.69 3.03
CA ASP A 151 -22.30 -2.77 2.90
C ASP A 151 -21.81 -1.41 2.41
N ASP A 152 -21.32 -1.38 1.15
CA ASP A 152 -20.77 -0.17 0.54
C ASP A 152 -20.71 -0.23 -0.98
N ASP A 153 -21.66 0.41 -1.64
CA ASP A 153 -21.75 0.46 -3.11
C ASP A 153 -20.78 1.48 -3.74
N THR A 154 -20.07 2.27 -2.94
CA THR A 154 -19.12 3.27 -3.45
C THR A 154 -17.73 2.71 -3.69
N LEU A 155 -17.43 1.53 -3.16
CA LEU A 155 -16.18 0.83 -3.35
C LEU A 155 -16.26 -0.17 -4.51
N LEU A 156 -15.18 -0.27 -5.28
CA LEU A 156 -15.03 -1.31 -6.29
C LEU A 156 -14.37 -2.54 -5.65
N LEU A 157 -14.86 -3.72 -6.04
CA LEU A 157 -14.34 -5.00 -5.56
C LEU A 157 -14.01 -5.92 -6.74
N GLU A 158 -12.95 -6.68 -6.57
CA GLU A 158 -12.57 -7.77 -7.47
C GLU A 158 -12.20 -8.99 -6.61
N THR A 159 -12.92 -10.11 -6.79
CA THR A 159 -12.62 -11.37 -6.09
C THR A 159 -11.29 -11.91 -6.56
N ILE A 160 -10.38 -12.21 -5.63
CA ILE A 160 -9.01 -12.64 -5.91
C ILE A 160 -8.71 -14.05 -5.43
N ASP A 161 -9.53 -14.59 -4.54
CA ASP A 161 -9.39 -15.97 -4.06
C ASP A 161 -10.71 -16.48 -3.48
N ARG A 162 -10.86 -17.80 -3.44
CA ARG A 162 -11.96 -18.51 -2.77
C ARG A 162 -11.41 -19.67 -1.99
N GLU A 163 -11.81 -19.76 -0.74
CA GLU A 163 -11.33 -20.79 0.17
C GLU A 163 -12.49 -21.53 0.82
N LYS A 164 -12.31 -22.81 1.05
CA LYS A 164 -13.22 -23.62 1.88
C LYS A 164 -12.90 -23.48 3.36
N LEU A 165 -13.85 -23.90 4.21
CA LEU A 165 -13.59 -24.10 5.63
C LEU A 165 -12.88 -25.44 5.84
N VAL A 166 -12.03 -25.46 6.86
CA VAL A 166 -11.37 -26.65 7.38
C VAL A 166 -11.57 -26.73 8.89
N VAL A 167 -11.44 -27.93 9.46
CA VAL A 167 -11.36 -28.09 10.92
C VAL A 167 -9.89 -28.14 11.35
N VAL A 168 -9.61 -27.48 12.47
CA VAL A 168 -8.30 -27.55 13.14
C VAL A 168 -8.50 -28.21 14.49
N LEU A 169 -7.74 -29.27 14.73
CA LEU A 169 -7.78 -30.10 15.92
C LEU A 169 -6.41 -30.06 16.63
N PRO A 170 -6.34 -30.31 17.95
CA PRO A 170 -5.08 -30.66 18.60
C PRO A 170 -4.45 -31.89 17.93
N ASP A 171 -3.14 -31.96 17.83
CA ASP A 171 -2.46 -33.12 17.26
C ASP A 171 -2.61 -34.41 18.10
N THR A 172 -2.99 -34.27 19.37
CA THR A 172 -3.32 -35.35 20.31
C THR A 172 -4.77 -35.86 20.19
N HIS A 173 -5.60 -35.19 19.40
CA HIS A 173 -7.02 -35.52 19.25
C HIS A 173 -7.19 -36.89 18.52
N GLU A 174 -8.15 -37.71 18.89
CA GLU A 174 -8.40 -39.02 18.25
C GLU A 174 -8.58 -38.90 16.73
N LEU A 175 -9.35 -37.91 16.29
CA LEU A 175 -9.58 -37.63 14.85
C LEU A 175 -8.36 -37.06 14.13
N ALA A 176 -7.32 -36.65 14.83
CA ALA A 176 -6.08 -36.14 14.21
C ALA A 176 -5.29 -37.26 13.51
N GLN A 177 -5.49 -38.52 13.91
CA GLN A 177 -4.83 -39.70 13.33
C GLN A 177 -5.45 -40.12 11.99
N GLU A 178 -6.67 -39.68 11.69
CA GLU A 178 -7.33 -40.00 10.44
C GLU A 178 -6.88 -39.04 9.32
N LEU A 179 -6.53 -39.60 8.15
CA LEU A 179 -6.16 -38.81 6.97
C LEU A 179 -7.37 -38.42 6.11
N LYS A 180 -8.53 -38.95 6.40
CA LYS A 180 -9.77 -38.72 5.63
C LYS A 180 -10.45 -37.40 6.05
N PRO A 181 -11.28 -36.79 5.18
CA PRO A 181 -12.15 -35.69 5.57
C PRO A 181 -13.05 -36.09 6.74
N ILE A 182 -13.25 -35.15 7.67
CA ILE A 182 -14.01 -35.36 8.91
C ILE A 182 -15.44 -34.90 8.71
N SER A 183 -16.44 -35.75 9.10
CA SER A 183 -17.83 -35.31 9.13
C SER A 183 -18.07 -34.36 10.30
N LEU A 184 -18.76 -33.26 10.05
CA LEU A 184 -19.17 -32.32 11.11
C LEU A 184 -19.96 -32.96 12.23
N LYS A 185 -20.73 -34.03 11.95
CA LYS A 185 -21.55 -34.72 12.95
C LYS A 185 -20.72 -35.30 14.10
N VAL A 186 -19.50 -35.77 13.82
CA VAL A 186 -18.65 -36.34 14.88
C VAL A 186 -18.07 -35.26 15.80
N LEU A 187 -18.12 -33.97 15.38
CA LEU A 187 -17.67 -32.82 16.16
C LEU A 187 -18.77 -32.27 17.11
N ALA A 188 -19.94 -32.86 17.16
CA ALA A 188 -21.09 -32.32 17.88
C ALA A 188 -20.89 -32.17 19.40
N ASN A 189 -20.02 -32.98 19.99
CA ASN A 189 -19.72 -32.94 21.43
C ASN A 189 -18.42 -32.17 21.74
N GLU A 190 -17.74 -31.66 20.73
CA GLU A 190 -16.48 -30.95 20.92
C GLU A 190 -16.72 -29.52 21.46
N SER A 191 -15.70 -29.00 22.15
CA SER A 191 -15.64 -27.60 22.53
C SER A 191 -15.04 -26.79 21.37
N PHE A 192 -15.62 -25.62 21.09
CA PHE A 192 -15.19 -24.78 19.99
C PHE A 192 -14.49 -23.50 20.49
N VAL A 193 -13.39 -23.14 19.83
CA VAL A 193 -12.74 -21.84 19.95
C VAL A 193 -13.01 -21.08 18.65
N LEU A 194 -13.70 -19.94 18.73
CA LEU A 194 -14.05 -19.14 17.56
C LEU A 194 -13.60 -17.68 17.74
N PHE A 195 -13.81 -16.88 16.71
CA PHE A 195 -13.69 -15.42 16.80
C PHE A 195 -15.07 -14.84 17.17
N PRO A 196 -15.10 -13.65 17.86
CA PRO A 196 -16.38 -12.98 18.18
C PRO A 196 -17.16 -12.62 16.91
N ARG A 197 -18.48 -12.80 16.94
CA ARG A 197 -19.34 -12.50 15.79
C ARG A 197 -19.13 -11.10 15.20
N GLN A 198 -18.83 -10.09 16.03
CA GLN A 198 -18.60 -8.71 15.58
C GLN A 198 -17.39 -8.56 14.64
N VAL A 199 -16.42 -9.47 14.70
CA VAL A 199 -15.20 -9.44 13.88
C VAL A 199 -15.47 -9.87 12.44
N GLY A 200 -16.34 -10.86 12.25
CA GLY A 200 -16.69 -11.40 10.94
C GLY A 200 -18.08 -12.05 10.97
N PRO A 201 -19.16 -11.24 10.98
CA PRO A 201 -20.52 -11.77 11.20
C PRO A 201 -20.93 -12.81 10.15
N VAL A 202 -20.57 -12.58 8.89
CA VAL A 202 -20.93 -13.50 7.79
C VAL A 202 -20.30 -14.88 7.99
N LEU A 203 -18.98 -14.93 8.23
CA LEU A 203 -18.28 -16.20 8.44
C LEU A 203 -18.76 -16.89 9.72
N TYR A 204 -18.95 -16.14 10.80
CA TYR A 204 -19.48 -16.67 12.06
C TYR A 204 -20.84 -17.35 11.85
N ASP A 205 -21.77 -16.64 11.21
CA ASP A 205 -23.12 -17.17 10.96
C ASP A 205 -23.11 -18.36 9.99
N GLN A 206 -22.18 -18.38 9.02
CA GLN A 206 -21.95 -19.53 8.15
C GLN A 206 -21.47 -20.76 8.94
N ILE A 207 -20.52 -20.60 9.85
CA ILE A 207 -20.02 -21.69 10.71
C ILE A 207 -21.18 -22.24 11.59
N ILE A 208 -21.92 -21.36 12.26
CA ILE A 208 -23.05 -21.77 13.09
C ILE A 208 -24.12 -22.50 12.25
N GLY A 209 -24.48 -21.92 11.09
CA GLY A 209 -25.46 -22.54 10.18
C GLY A 209 -25.02 -23.89 9.64
N LEU A 210 -23.72 -24.08 9.39
CA LEU A 210 -23.15 -25.36 8.94
C LEU A 210 -23.25 -26.43 10.03
N CYS A 211 -22.94 -26.09 11.28
CA CYS A 211 -23.13 -26.98 12.44
C CYS A 211 -24.60 -27.34 12.63
N GLN A 212 -25.53 -26.37 12.56
CA GLN A 212 -26.95 -26.58 12.70
C GLN A 212 -27.54 -27.53 11.61
N LYS A 213 -27.09 -27.34 10.35
CA LYS A 213 -27.44 -28.25 9.24
C LYS A 213 -26.95 -29.69 9.50
N SER A 214 -25.85 -29.84 10.24
CA SER A 214 -25.31 -31.13 10.64
C SER A 214 -25.96 -31.70 11.91
N GLY A 215 -26.96 -31.00 12.49
CA GLY A 215 -27.79 -31.47 13.58
C GLY A 215 -27.34 -31.06 14.98
N PHE A 216 -26.42 -30.08 15.11
CA PHE A 216 -25.96 -29.60 16.43
C PHE A 216 -25.69 -28.12 16.46
N SER A 217 -25.62 -27.53 17.66
CA SER A 217 -25.12 -26.19 17.88
C SER A 217 -23.74 -26.27 18.55
N PRO A 218 -22.71 -25.59 18.05
CA PRO A 218 -21.36 -25.71 18.62
C PRO A 218 -21.29 -25.11 20.03
N LYS A 219 -20.63 -25.85 20.94
CA LYS A 219 -20.36 -25.37 22.29
C LYS A 219 -19.14 -24.45 22.27
N ILE A 220 -19.35 -23.12 22.14
CA ILE A 220 -18.26 -22.14 22.10
C ILE A 220 -17.79 -21.95 23.55
N VAL A 221 -16.54 -22.33 23.84
CA VAL A 221 -15.93 -22.21 25.17
C VAL A 221 -15.02 -20.98 25.27
N GLN A 222 -14.53 -20.48 24.11
CA GLN A 222 -13.66 -19.30 24.07
C GLN A 222 -13.87 -18.54 22.74
N GLU A 223 -13.88 -17.22 22.83
CA GLU A 223 -13.84 -16.32 21.68
C GLU A 223 -12.60 -15.43 21.73
N VAL A 224 -11.83 -15.38 20.61
CA VAL A 224 -10.61 -14.56 20.48
C VAL A 224 -10.47 -14.01 19.07
N ILE A 225 -9.98 -12.79 18.94
CA ILE A 225 -9.89 -12.08 17.65
C ILE A 225 -8.73 -12.63 16.80
N SER A 226 -7.62 -12.98 17.42
CA SER A 226 -6.39 -13.36 16.72
C SER A 226 -6.44 -14.81 16.28
N GLN A 227 -6.31 -15.07 14.96
CA GLN A 227 -6.15 -16.43 14.41
C GLN A 227 -5.00 -17.19 15.08
N GLN A 228 -3.88 -16.54 15.33
CA GLN A 228 -2.73 -17.14 16.00
C GLN A 228 -3.08 -17.60 17.43
N THR A 229 -3.87 -16.80 18.15
CA THR A 229 -4.36 -17.16 19.49
C THR A 229 -5.33 -18.33 19.43
N ILE A 230 -6.25 -18.35 18.43
CA ILE A 230 -7.15 -19.48 18.21
C ILE A 230 -6.34 -20.77 18.05
N LEU A 231 -5.35 -20.77 17.14
CA LEU A 231 -4.51 -21.94 16.88
C LEU A 231 -3.71 -22.37 18.13
N GLY A 232 -3.20 -21.40 18.90
CA GLY A 232 -2.51 -21.68 20.16
C GLY A 232 -3.42 -22.34 21.21
N LEU A 233 -4.67 -21.89 21.32
CA LEU A 233 -5.66 -22.49 22.24
C LEU A 233 -6.08 -23.89 21.77
N VAL A 234 -6.19 -24.11 20.48
CA VAL A 234 -6.43 -25.45 19.92
C VAL A 234 -5.24 -26.37 20.22
N ALA A 235 -4.01 -25.92 20.01
CA ALA A 235 -2.80 -26.70 20.24
C ALA A 235 -2.68 -27.22 21.68
N VAL A 236 -3.19 -26.46 22.66
CA VAL A 236 -3.17 -26.89 24.08
C VAL A 236 -4.46 -27.61 24.52
N GLY A 237 -5.34 -27.96 23.57
CA GLY A 237 -6.53 -28.80 23.82
C GLY A 237 -7.73 -28.08 24.46
N ILE A 238 -7.83 -26.74 24.37
CA ILE A 238 -9.01 -26.00 24.86
C ILE A 238 -10.26 -26.33 24.05
N GLY A 239 -10.07 -26.65 22.76
CA GLY A 239 -11.16 -27.03 21.86
C GLY A 239 -10.65 -27.14 20.42
N ILE A 240 -11.58 -27.20 19.49
CA ILE A 240 -11.36 -27.25 18.03
C ILE A 240 -11.79 -25.94 17.39
N THR A 241 -11.46 -25.73 16.12
CA THR A 241 -11.99 -24.57 15.37
C THR A 241 -12.30 -24.89 13.93
N LEU A 242 -13.25 -24.15 13.35
CA LEU A 242 -13.51 -24.10 11.91
C LEU A 242 -12.99 -22.77 11.37
N ILE A 243 -12.13 -22.81 10.36
CA ILE A 243 -11.43 -21.62 9.85
C ILE A 243 -11.09 -21.75 8.37
N HIS A 244 -10.63 -20.69 7.73
CA HIS A 244 -10.15 -20.65 6.34
C HIS A 244 -9.05 -21.68 6.07
N ALA A 245 -9.08 -22.33 4.91
CA ALA A 245 -8.10 -23.35 4.52
C ALA A 245 -6.67 -22.81 4.42
N SER A 246 -6.47 -21.51 4.20
CA SER A 246 -5.14 -20.85 4.19
C SER A 246 -4.38 -20.99 5.52
N VAL A 247 -5.05 -21.39 6.60
CA VAL A 247 -4.36 -21.72 7.87
C VAL A 247 -3.33 -22.83 7.70
N GLN A 248 -3.48 -23.72 6.73
CA GLN A 248 -2.53 -24.81 6.42
C GLN A 248 -1.14 -24.27 6.07
N THR A 249 -1.03 -23.05 5.54
CA THR A 249 0.25 -22.44 5.18
C THR A 249 1.01 -21.86 6.38
N VAL A 250 0.35 -21.74 7.55
CA VAL A 250 0.95 -21.10 8.74
C VAL A 250 1.89 -22.04 9.50
N GLY A 251 1.64 -23.36 9.43
CA GLY A 251 2.54 -24.34 10.04
C GLY A 251 2.60 -24.29 11.57
N GLN A 252 1.48 -24.14 12.25
CA GLN A 252 1.43 -24.13 13.73
C GLN A 252 1.70 -25.50 14.31
N ALA A 253 2.68 -25.60 15.21
CA ALA A 253 2.95 -26.81 15.97
C ALA A 253 1.81 -27.15 16.94
N GLY A 254 1.57 -28.44 17.18
CA GLY A 254 0.54 -28.95 18.11
C GLY A 254 -0.88 -28.96 17.54
N VAL A 255 -1.07 -28.65 16.24
CA VAL A 255 -2.36 -28.74 15.57
C VAL A 255 -2.31 -29.56 14.29
N VAL A 256 -3.44 -30.13 13.94
CA VAL A 256 -3.67 -30.85 12.69
C VAL A 256 -4.85 -30.21 11.97
N VAL A 257 -4.69 -29.95 10.68
CA VAL A 257 -5.77 -29.41 9.83
C VAL A 257 -6.36 -30.54 8.99
N ARG A 258 -7.69 -30.61 8.94
CA ARG A 258 -8.45 -31.63 8.17
C ARG A 258 -9.55 -30.97 7.35
N ASP A 259 -9.77 -31.53 6.19
CA ASP A 259 -10.92 -31.18 5.35
C ASP A 259 -12.21 -31.67 6.00
N LEU A 260 -13.31 -30.99 5.71
CA LEU A 260 -14.65 -31.42 6.09
C LEU A 260 -15.27 -32.29 4.99
N LEU A 261 -16.05 -33.30 5.38
CA LEU A 261 -16.78 -34.15 4.44
C LEU A 261 -17.97 -33.41 3.80
N GLU A 262 -18.64 -32.59 4.60
CA GLU A 262 -19.75 -31.77 4.15
C GLU A 262 -19.27 -30.61 3.28
N PRO A 263 -20.04 -30.23 2.23
CA PRO A 263 -19.72 -29.05 1.44
C PRO A 263 -19.75 -27.80 2.33
N THR A 264 -18.67 -27.06 2.33
CA THR A 264 -18.56 -25.78 3.05
C THR A 264 -18.89 -24.61 2.13
N PRO A 265 -19.37 -23.48 2.65
CA PRO A 265 -19.47 -22.26 1.87
C PRO A 265 -18.07 -21.85 1.39
N GLU A 266 -18.00 -21.32 0.18
CA GLU A 266 -16.77 -20.66 -0.29
C GLU A 266 -16.63 -19.29 0.38
N LEU A 267 -15.47 -19.07 0.92
CA LEU A 267 -15.11 -17.82 1.57
C LEU A 267 -14.31 -16.97 0.57
N GLU A 268 -14.92 -15.91 0.10
CA GLU A 268 -14.27 -15.01 -0.86
C GLU A 268 -13.27 -14.08 -0.17
N LEU A 269 -12.11 -13.91 -0.80
CA LEU A 269 -11.19 -12.82 -0.54
C LEU A 269 -11.22 -11.89 -1.75
N ALA A 270 -11.40 -10.62 -1.52
CA ALA A 270 -11.43 -9.61 -2.58
C ALA A 270 -10.40 -8.51 -2.33
N ILE A 271 -9.93 -7.90 -3.42
CA ILE A 271 -9.30 -6.59 -3.37
C ILE A 271 -10.37 -5.53 -3.56
N ALA A 272 -10.37 -4.51 -2.69
CA ALA A 272 -11.30 -3.39 -2.72
C ALA A 272 -10.56 -2.06 -2.80
N TRP A 273 -11.14 -1.08 -3.50
CA TRP A 273 -10.58 0.27 -3.59
C TRP A 273 -11.69 1.30 -3.84
N SER A 274 -11.39 2.56 -3.54
CA SER A 274 -12.29 3.67 -3.85
C SER A 274 -11.96 4.26 -5.22
N PRO A 275 -12.94 4.43 -6.14
CA PRO A 275 -12.70 5.09 -7.43
C PRO A 275 -12.44 6.60 -7.29
N THR A 276 -12.76 7.20 -6.15
CA THR A 276 -12.59 8.64 -5.89
C THR A 276 -11.23 8.98 -5.28
N VAL A 277 -10.53 8.00 -4.68
CA VAL A 277 -9.20 8.17 -4.11
C VAL A 277 -8.15 7.84 -5.18
N THR A 278 -7.52 8.87 -5.73
CA THR A 278 -6.52 8.71 -6.78
C THR A 278 -5.14 8.44 -6.19
N ASN A 279 -4.55 7.30 -6.55
CA ASN A 279 -3.14 7.02 -6.28
C ASN A 279 -2.52 6.44 -7.57
N PRO A 280 -1.43 7.04 -8.12
CA PRO A 280 -0.85 6.60 -9.39
C PRO A 280 -0.27 5.18 -9.35
N LEU A 281 -0.09 4.61 -8.16
CA LEU A 281 0.42 3.25 -7.96
C LEU A 281 -0.69 2.18 -7.94
N LEU A 282 -1.95 2.60 -7.76
CA LEU A 282 -3.07 1.66 -7.64
C LEU A 282 -3.28 0.81 -8.91
N PRO A 283 -3.24 1.36 -10.13
CA PRO A 283 -3.38 0.54 -11.34
C PRO A 283 -2.33 -0.58 -11.43
N SER A 284 -1.07 -0.28 -11.09
CA SER A 284 0.00 -1.27 -11.09
C SER A 284 -0.21 -2.34 -10.00
N LEU A 285 -0.72 -1.97 -8.83
CA LEU A 285 -1.10 -2.95 -7.81
C LEU A 285 -2.18 -3.90 -8.31
N LEU A 286 -3.25 -3.37 -8.93
CA LEU A 286 -4.35 -4.19 -9.45
C LEU A 286 -3.89 -5.14 -10.56
N GLU A 287 -2.99 -4.69 -11.44
CA GLU A 287 -2.37 -5.54 -12.45
C GLU A 287 -1.59 -6.70 -11.82
N ILE A 288 -0.74 -6.41 -10.83
CA ILE A 288 0.01 -7.42 -10.09
C ILE A 288 -0.92 -8.43 -9.41
N VAL A 289 -2.01 -7.97 -8.80
CA VAL A 289 -3.00 -8.86 -8.17
C VAL A 289 -3.59 -9.79 -9.21
N ARG A 290 -4.02 -9.29 -10.36
CA ARG A 290 -4.60 -10.11 -11.44
C ARG A 290 -3.62 -11.15 -11.99
N GLU A 291 -2.35 -10.80 -12.13
CA GLU A 291 -1.30 -11.75 -12.55
C GLU A 291 -1.06 -12.88 -11.52
N ILE A 292 -1.25 -12.61 -10.23
CA ILE A 292 -1.05 -13.60 -9.16
C ILE A 292 -2.21 -14.59 -9.07
N VAL A 293 -3.42 -14.16 -9.46
CA VAL A 293 -4.65 -14.96 -9.32
C VAL A 293 -5.08 -15.61 -10.65
N ALA A 294 -4.51 -15.22 -11.79
CA ALA A 294 -4.67 -15.86 -13.10
C ALA A 294 -3.94 -17.21 -13.12
#